data_be116c2103a082fa23262c05789209cc
#
_entry.id   be116c2103a082fa23262c05789209cc
#
_cell.length_a   1.000
_cell.length_b   1.000
_cell.length_c   1.000
_cell.angle_alpha   90.00
_cell.angle_beta   90.00
_cell.angle_gamma   90.00
#
_symmetry.space_group_name_H-M   'P 1'
#
loop_
_entity.id
_entity.type
_entity.pdbx_description
1 polymer ?
#
loop_
_entity_poly.entity_id
_entity_poly.type
_entity_poly.pdbx_seq_one_letter_code
_entity_poly.pdbx_strand_id
1 'polypeptide(L)'
;MYAADAFGDVDTRSCAKRYFPLNPLQLQADIKIVEKEINQVDGLIIGSGFERADFGFLKESEMRKILGTAPNKTKEISNKAWLSSRLDELGVPHPLAYTGKEIAQGKAKHVHYPVVAKPTYGGGGTANFFCNNEEELIQWANQLPDFVYQEYIKGEHASVSLISSERGAVSVSVNEQLIGLDALYASRPFVYCGNISPFVTAFSARMCEIAEFLANELGLIGSNGVDFVCADDGPFVIEVNPRFQGSLDTVELSTGLNLVDAHVKAVRGKLPERVETKRYAAKAITFAKRDGIVIEDFDRGRGIVDIPDIGRILKPGEPIATGIGIGDTRERAFAEAMKRVARIQAGVRYR
;
A
#
# COMPACT_ATOMS: atom_id res chain seq x y z
N MET A 1 18.31 -4.47 13.35
CA MET A 1 17.13 -3.64 13.04
C MET A 1 16.37 -3.34 14.32
N TYR A 2 15.84 -2.11 14.48
CA TYR A 2 14.78 -1.78 15.42
C TYR A 2 13.49 -1.65 14.62
N ALA A 3 12.37 -2.11 15.18
CA ALA A 3 11.07 -2.02 14.52
C ALA A 3 10.06 -1.33 15.44
N ALA A 4 9.25 -0.43 14.88
CA ALA A 4 8.11 0.20 15.53
C ALA A 4 6.89 -0.03 14.64
N ASP A 5 5.89 -0.72 15.14
CA ASP A 5 4.78 -1.21 14.35
C ASP A 5 3.53 -1.40 15.20
N ALA A 6 2.36 -1.22 14.60
CA ALA A 6 1.08 -1.35 15.28
C ALA A 6 0.48 -2.75 15.16
N PHE A 7 0.91 -3.54 14.17
CA PHE A 7 0.37 -4.88 13.92
C PHE A 7 1.00 -5.92 14.84
N GLY A 8 2.33 -5.87 15.00
CA GLY A 8 3.08 -6.66 15.98
C GLY A 8 3.11 -8.15 15.70
N ASP A 9 3.22 -8.54 14.43
CA ASP A 9 3.34 -9.93 14.04
C ASP A 9 4.59 -10.61 14.62
N VAL A 10 4.53 -11.94 14.72
CA VAL A 10 5.59 -12.77 15.31
C VAL A 10 6.89 -12.68 14.52
N ASP A 11 6.81 -12.63 13.19
CA ASP A 11 7.95 -12.60 12.30
C ASP A 11 8.67 -11.25 12.38
N THR A 12 7.99 -10.12 12.41
CA THR A 12 8.59 -8.80 12.63
C THR A 12 9.30 -8.74 13.99
N ARG A 13 8.62 -9.16 15.07
CA ARG A 13 9.19 -9.17 16.43
C ARG A 13 10.41 -10.06 16.53
N SER A 14 10.40 -11.23 15.89
CA SER A 14 11.53 -12.19 15.94
C SER A 14 12.78 -11.70 15.20
N CYS A 15 12.62 -10.85 14.21
CA CYS A 15 13.73 -10.26 13.43
C CYS A 15 14.26 -8.96 14.03
N ALA A 16 13.50 -8.30 14.91
CA ALA A 16 13.88 -7.03 15.50
C ALA A 16 14.77 -7.24 16.71
N LYS A 17 15.93 -6.53 16.77
CA LYS A 17 16.74 -6.47 18.00
C LYS A 17 16.00 -5.73 19.12
N ARG A 18 15.16 -4.74 18.76
CA ARG A 18 14.22 -4.04 19.64
C ARG A 18 12.93 -3.82 18.90
N TYR A 19 11.82 -4.07 19.58
CA TYR A 19 10.48 -3.86 19.04
C TYR A 19 9.71 -2.89 19.94
N PHE A 20 9.02 -1.94 19.31
CA PHE A 20 8.20 -0.92 19.96
C PHE A 20 6.76 -1.04 19.45
N PRO A 21 5.82 -1.53 20.26
CA PRO A 21 4.42 -1.60 19.88
C PRO A 21 3.85 -0.18 19.78
N LEU A 22 3.12 0.09 18.71
CA LEU A 22 2.44 1.37 18.49
C LEU A 22 0.93 1.18 18.55
N ASN A 23 0.22 2.16 19.08
CA ASN A 23 -1.23 2.20 19.04
C ASN A 23 -1.70 3.11 17.89
N PRO A 24 -2.41 2.59 16.87
CA PRO A 24 -2.89 3.40 15.74
C PRO A 24 -3.75 4.61 16.17
N LEU A 25 -4.46 4.51 17.30
CA LEU A 25 -5.28 5.60 17.84
C LEU A 25 -4.46 6.69 18.55
N GLN A 26 -3.20 6.42 18.88
CA GLN A 26 -2.29 7.31 19.58
C GLN A 26 -0.96 7.48 18.83
N LEU A 27 -0.96 7.19 17.53
CA LEU A 27 0.23 7.12 16.69
C LEU A 27 1.17 8.32 16.87
N GLN A 28 0.62 9.55 16.88
CA GLN A 28 1.42 10.76 17.01
C GLN A 28 2.14 10.88 18.39
N ALA A 29 1.60 10.30 19.44
CA ALA A 29 2.26 10.24 20.74
C ALA A 29 3.33 9.13 20.75
N ASP A 30 3.00 7.97 20.18
CA ASP A 30 3.86 6.79 20.23
C ASP A 30 5.11 6.93 19.34
N ILE A 31 5.02 7.60 18.18
CA ILE A 31 6.19 7.84 17.31
C ILE A 31 7.29 8.70 17.96
N LYS A 32 7.00 9.39 19.06
CA LYS A 32 8.04 10.10 19.83
C LYS A 32 9.12 9.17 20.40
N ILE A 33 8.90 7.86 20.39
CA ILE A 33 9.96 6.88 20.68
C ILE A 33 11.15 7.06 19.73
N VAL A 34 10.90 7.49 18.49
CA VAL A 34 11.95 7.76 17.50
C VAL A 34 12.95 8.80 18.02
N GLU A 35 12.51 9.86 18.73
CA GLU A 35 13.40 10.88 19.30
C GLU A 35 14.46 10.26 20.23
N LYS A 36 14.08 9.24 20.99
CA LYS A 36 14.97 8.56 21.91
C LYS A 36 15.93 7.58 21.23
N GLU A 37 15.45 6.94 20.14
CA GLU A 37 16.16 5.84 19.51
C GLU A 37 16.94 6.24 18.25
N ILE A 38 16.61 7.37 17.61
CA ILE A 38 17.17 7.79 16.32
C ILE A 38 18.70 7.90 16.34
N ASN A 39 19.29 8.25 17.50
CA ASN A 39 20.74 8.37 17.64
C ASN A 39 21.46 7.02 17.82
N GLN A 40 20.71 5.92 18.01
CA GLN A 40 21.22 4.56 18.15
C GLN A 40 21.16 3.77 16.82
N VAL A 41 20.66 4.37 15.76
CA VAL A 41 20.51 3.75 14.44
C VAL A 41 21.17 4.58 13.35
N ASP A 42 21.55 3.94 12.25
CA ASP A 42 22.18 4.60 11.11
C ASP A 42 21.18 5.36 10.24
N GLY A 43 19.91 4.95 10.24
CA GLY A 43 18.83 5.57 9.49
C GLY A 43 17.44 5.09 9.92
N LEU A 44 16.44 5.86 9.56
CA LEU A 44 15.02 5.58 9.77
C LEU A 44 14.30 5.46 8.44
N ILE A 45 13.64 4.34 8.20
CA ILE A 45 12.74 4.13 7.08
C ILE A 45 11.30 4.24 7.59
N ILE A 46 10.50 5.09 6.95
CA ILE A 46 9.09 5.30 7.28
C ILE A 46 8.24 4.38 6.40
N GLY A 47 7.49 3.48 7.03
CA GLY A 47 6.61 2.52 6.35
C GLY A 47 5.19 3.02 6.16
N SER A 48 4.30 2.10 5.77
CA SER A 48 2.87 2.34 5.60
C SER A 48 2.18 2.67 6.93
N GLY A 49 1.16 3.55 6.89
CA GLY A 49 0.40 3.98 8.04
C GLY A 49 0.94 5.23 8.74
N PHE A 50 2.12 5.71 8.32
CA PHE A 50 2.76 6.91 8.90
C PHE A 50 2.68 8.14 8.00
N GLU A 51 1.90 8.11 6.94
CA GLU A 51 1.81 9.18 5.93
C GLU A 51 1.34 10.52 6.52
N ARG A 52 0.62 10.48 7.65
CA ARG A 52 0.16 11.67 8.39
C ARG A 52 1.02 12.02 9.60
N ALA A 53 1.98 11.19 9.91
CA ALA A 53 2.80 11.38 11.10
C ALA A 53 3.64 12.67 11.00
N ASP A 54 3.64 13.45 12.06
CA ASP A 54 4.44 14.65 12.17
C ASP A 54 5.74 14.33 12.91
N PHE A 55 6.85 14.45 12.20
CA PHE A 55 8.21 14.27 12.72
C PHE A 55 8.90 15.59 13.09
N GLY A 56 8.16 16.71 13.15
CA GLY A 56 8.69 18.04 13.49
C GLY A 56 9.33 18.17 14.88
N PHE A 57 9.22 17.14 15.72
CA PHE A 57 9.91 17.03 16.99
C PHE A 57 11.40 16.63 16.84
N LEU A 58 11.82 16.10 15.69
CA LEU A 58 13.21 15.77 15.40
C LEU A 58 14.02 17.02 15.06
N LYS A 59 15.26 17.05 15.51
CA LYS A 59 16.24 18.08 15.12
C LYS A 59 16.63 17.91 13.64
N GLU A 60 17.16 18.95 13.04
CA GLU A 60 17.59 18.91 11.62
C GLU A 60 18.60 17.79 11.34
N SER A 61 19.56 17.57 12.24
CA SER A 61 20.54 16.47 12.12
C SER A 61 19.92 15.08 12.21
N GLU A 62 18.81 14.94 12.93
CA GLU A 62 18.05 13.70 13.08
C GLU A 62 17.13 13.47 11.89
N MET A 63 16.52 14.55 11.36
CA MET A 63 15.72 14.49 10.12
C MET A 63 16.54 13.98 8.94
N ARG A 64 17.84 14.28 8.87
CA ARG A 64 18.77 13.77 7.84
C ARG A 64 18.98 12.26 7.91
N LYS A 65 18.62 11.61 9.01
CA LYS A 65 18.63 10.14 9.12
C LYS A 65 17.39 9.47 8.52
N ILE A 66 16.37 10.22 8.17
CA ILE A 66 15.20 9.66 7.46
C ILE A 66 15.64 9.30 6.05
N LEU A 67 15.56 8.00 5.75
CA LEU A 67 15.89 7.43 4.45
C LEU A 67 14.60 7.28 3.64
N GLY A 68 14.47 8.06 2.57
CA GLY A 68 13.31 8.07 1.68
C GLY A 68 12.76 9.48 1.43
N THR A 69 11.54 9.55 0.91
CA THR A 69 10.82 10.81 0.68
C THR A 69 10.60 11.55 2.01
N ALA A 70 10.85 12.86 2.02
CA ALA A 70 10.72 13.66 3.23
C ALA A 70 9.29 13.61 3.81
N PRO A 71 9.10 13.57 5.15
CA PRO A 71 7.78 13.36 5.78
C PRO A 71 6.70 14.38 5.37
N ASN A 72 7.08 15.66 5.24
CA ASN A 72 6.15 16.69 4.78
C ASN A 72 5.66 16.43 3.34
N LYS A 73 6.55 16.03 2.46
CA LYS A 73 6.26 15.65 1.07
C LYS A 73 5.42 14.37 1.02
N THR A 74 5.78 13.38 1.84
CA THR A 74 4.99 12.14 1.99
C THR A 74 3.56 12.47 2.38
N LYS A 75 3.35 13.34 3.37
CA LYS A 75 2.03 13.78 3.81
C LYS A 75 1.25 14.50 2.71
N GLU A 76 1.90 15.38 1.96
CA GLU A 76 1.28 16.12 0.85
C GLU A 76 0.84 15.17 -0.27
N ILE A 77 1.73 14.33 -0.77
CA ILE A 77 1.48 13.38 -1.87
C ILE A 77 0.42 12.34 -1.50
N SER A 78 0.40 11.89 -0.24
CA SER A 78 -0.59 10.93 0.25
C SER A 78 -1.99 11.53 0.47
N ASN A 79 -2.13 12.85 0.32
CA ASN A 79 -3.43 13.53 0.32
C ASN A 79 -4.10 13.37 -1.06
N LYS A 80 -5.14 12.54 -1.14
CA LYS A 80 -5.81 12.21 -2.41
C LYS A 80 -6.43 13.41 -3.12
N ALA A 81 -6.89 14.42 -2.36
CA ALA A 81 -7.43 15.64 -2.96
C ALA A 81 -6.32 16.51 -3.59
N TRP A 82 -5.21 16.68 -2.87
CA TRP A 82 -4.04 17.37 -3.38
C TRP A 82 -3.46 16.64 -4.61
N LEU A 83 -3.33 15.32 -4.51
CA LEU A 83 -2.80 14.51 -5.61
C LEU A 83 -3.66 14.64 -6.87
N SER A 84 -5.00 14.57 -6.75
CA SER A 84 -5.90 14.74 -7.90
C SER A 84 -5.67 16.07 -8.59
N SER A 85 -5.62 17.19 -7.83
CA SER A 85 -5.32 18.52 -8.41
C SER A 85 -3.94 18.56 -9.08
N ARG A 86 -2.94 17.89 -8.49
CA ARG A 86 -1.61 17.86 -9.06
C ARG A 86 -1.54 17.03 -10.35
N LEU A 87 -2.29 15.93 -10.43
CA LEU A 87 -2.40 15.11 -11.64
C LEU A 87 -3.10 15.88 -12.78
N ASP A 88 -4.13 16.70 -12.47
CA ASP A 88 -4.75 17.63 -13.42
C ASP A 88 -3.73 18.60 -14.00
N GLU A 89 -2.94 19.26 -13.15
CA GLU A 89 -1.89 20.21 -13.56
C GLU A 89 -0.83 19.56 -14.45
N LEU A 90 -0.50 18.28 -14.18
CA LEU A 90 0.49 17.53 -14.94
C LEU A 90 -0.07 16.87 -16.21
N GLY A 91 -1.39 16.94 -16.42
CA GLY A 91 -2.06 16.28 -17.55
C GLY A 91 -1.99 14.76 -17.52
N VAL A 92 -1.90 14.16 -16.32
CA VAL A 92 -1.83 12.71 -16.13
C VAL A 92 -3.23 12.13 -15.98
N PRO A 93 -3.59 11.08 -16.74
CA PRO A 93 -4.89 10.45 -16.64
C PRO A 93 -5.19 9.94 -15.22
N HIS A 94 -6.29 10.38 -14.64
CA HIS A 94 -6.77 9.96 -13.32
C HIS A 94 -8.29 10.18 -13.25
N PRO A 95 -9.01 9.51 -12.34
CA PRO A 95 -10.45 9.70 -12.18
C PRO A 95 -10.77 11.10 -11.63
N LEU A 96 -11.83 11.72 -12.14
CA LEU A 96 -12.34 12.96 -11.60
C LEU A 96 -12.67 12.80 -10.11
N ALA A 97 -12.28 13.76 -9.28
CA ALA A 97 -12.45 13.68 -7.84
C ALA A 97 -12.88 15.01 -7.22
N TYR A 98 -13.71 14.95 -6.20
CA TYR A 98 -14.17 16.08 -5.41
C TYR A 98 -14.01 15.80 -3.92
N THR A 99 -13.73 16.83 -3.15
CA THR A 99 -13.85 16.75 -1.68
C THR A 99 -15.31 16.83 -1.26
N GLY A 100 -15.65 16.28 -0.08
CA GLY A 100 -17.00 16.42 0.46
C GLY A 100 -17.41 17.88 0.64
N LYS A 101 -16.45 18.76 0.94
CA LYS A 101 -16.70 20.22 1.05
C LYS A 101 -17.10 20.83 -0.30
N GLU A 102 -16.46 20.45 -1.39
CA GLU A 102 -16.80 20.92 -2.74
C GLU A 102 -18.17 20.45 -3.18
N ILE A 103 -18.54 19.20 -2.86
CA ILE A 103 -19.87 18.65 -3.15
C ILE A 103 -20.92 19.41 -2.35
N ALA A 104 -20.73 19.63 -1.04
CA ALA A 104 -21.63 20.38 -0.20
C ALA A 104 -21.81 21.84 -0.66
N GLN A 105 -20.82 22.41 -1.35
CA GLN A 105 -20.88 23.74 -1.95
C GLN A 105 -21.49 23.76 -3.37
N GLY A 106 -21.97 22.62 -3.88
CA GLY A 106 -22.52 22.51 -5.24
C GLY A 106 -21.49 22.67 -6.37
N LYS A 107 -20.20 22.45 -6.09
CA LYS A 107 -19.11 22.58 -7.06
C LYS A 107 -18.93 21.33 -7.91
N ALA A 108 -19.41 20.18 -7.48
CA ALA A 108 -19.35 18.93 -8.23
C ALA A 108 -20.33 19.00 -9.43
N LYS A 109 -19.78 19.00 -10.64
CA LYS A 109 -20.55 19.05 -11.90
C LYS A 109 -20.20 17.83 -12.75
N HIS A 110 -21.19 17.32 -13.49
CA HIS A 110 -20.98 16.19 -14.44
C HIS A 110 -20.43 14.92 -13.77
N VAL A 111 -20.93 14.61 -12.57
CA VAL A 111 -20.52 13.41 -11.84
C VAL A 111 -21.11 12.17 -12.50
N HIS A 112 -20.25 11.21 -12.87
CA HIS A 112 -20.68 9.90 -13.36
C HIS A 112 -20.74 8.90 -12.21
N TYR A 113 -21.86 8.19 -12.10
CA TYR A 113 -22.08 7.20 -11.04
C TYR A 113 -21.78 5.78 -11.50
N PRO A 114 -21.33 4.89 -10.58
CA PRO A 114 -21.07 5.18 -9.17
C PRO A 114 -19.78 5.98 -8.96
N VAL A 115 -19.71 6.72 -7.85
CA VAL A 115 -18.45 7.26 -7.33
C VAL A 115 -17.96 6.45 -6.15
N VAL A 116 -16.66 6.48 -5.87
CA VAL A 116 -16.03 5.84 -4.73
C VAL A 116 -15.67 6.89 -3.69
N ALA A 117 -16.31 6.81 -2.53
CA ALA A 117 -15.92 7.61 -1.37
C ALA A 117 -14.71 6.99 -0.69
N LYS A 118 -13.68 7.80 -0.44
CA LYS A 118 -12.39 7.37 0.15
C LYS A 118 -11.95 8.38 1.22
N PRO A 119 -11.38 7.94 2.34
CA PRO A 119 -10.68 8.86 3.23
C PRO A 119 -9.59 9.62 2.46
N THR A 120 -9.42 10.90 2.74
CA THR A 120 -8.36 11.74 2.11
C THR A 120 -6.97 11.14 2.32
N TYR A 121 -6.74 10.51 3.47
CA TYR A 121 -5.52 9.76 3.78
C TYR A 121 -5.86 8.32 4.15
N GLY A 122 -4.91 7.43 3.96
CA GLY A 122 -5.02 6.01 4.29
C GLY A 122 -4.95 5.13 3.06
N GLY A 123 -4.74 3.84 3.27
CA GLY A 123 -4.58 2.82 2.24
C GLY A 123 -5.38 1.54 2.54
N GLY A 124 -5.16 0.50 1.73
CA GLY A 124 -5.79 -0.81 1.92
C GLY A 124 -7.28 -0.90 1.60
N GLY A 125 -7.94 0.21 1.23
CA GLY A 125 -9.31 0.23 0.73
C GLY A 125 -10.42 -0.11 1.75
N THR A 126 -10.09 -0.32 3.03
CA THR A 126 -11.03 -0.82 4.05
C THR A 126 -12.17 0.15 4.38
N ALA A 127 -11.95 1.44 4.19
CA ALA A 127 -12.95 2.48 4.44
C ALA A 127 -13.60 3.02 3.15
N ASN A 128 -13.28 2.44 1.99
CA ASN A 128 -13.86 2.85 0.72
C ASN A 128 -15.25 2.23 0.53
N PHE A 129 -16.16 3.01 -0.07
CA PHE A 129 -17.50 2.53 -0.40
C PHE A 129 -18.07 3.27 -1.62
N PHE A 130 -19.09 2.68 -2.25
CA PHE A 130 -19.80 3.29 -3.37
C PHE A 130 -20.85 4.31 -2.92
N CYS A 131 -20.98 5.39 -3.71
CA CYS A 131 -22.17 6.23 -3.78
C CYS A 131 -22.76 6.03 -5.19
N ASN A 132 -23.99 5.53 -5.25
CA ASN A 132 -24.59 5.05 -6.51
C ASN A 132 -25.41 6.12 -7.23
N ASN A 133 -25.72 7.22 -6.56
CA ASN A 133 -26.55 8.32 -7.08
C ASN A 133 -26.24 9.63 -6.34
N GLU A 134 -26.86 10.71 -6.80
CA GLU A 134 -26.65 12.06 -6.27
C GLU A 134 -27.10 12.21 -4.81
N GLU A 135 -28.20 11.55 -4.44
CA GLU A 135 -28.73 11.61 -3.08
C GLU A 135 -27.74 11.00 -2.07
N GLU A 136 -27.23 9.80 -2.35
CA GLU A 136 -26.19 9.16 -1.55
C GLU A 136 -24.92 10.01 -1.50
N LEU A 137 -24.51 10.58 -2.63
CA LEU A 137 -23.32 11.42 -2.71
C LEU A 137 -23.43 12.64 -1.80
N ILE A 138 -24.54 13.38 -1.88
CA ILE A 138 -24.78 14.57 -1.05
C ILE A 138 -24.87 14.19 0.43
N GLN A 139 -25.59 13.11 0.73
CA GLN A 139 -25.73 12.62 2.12
C GLN A 139 -24.36 12.32 2.73
N TRP A 140 -23.54 11.52 2.04
CA TRP A 140 -22.23 11.12 2.56
C TRP A 140 -21.24 12.28 2.58
N ALA A 141 -21.26 13.18 1.59
CA ALA A 141 -20.40 14.35 1.56
C ALA A 141 -20.64 15.28 2.76
N ASN A 142 -21.89 15.43 3.18
CA ASN A 142 -22.25 16.19 4.39
C ASN A 142 -21.78 15.52 5.69
N GLN A 143 -21.83 14.18 5.76
CA GLN A 143 -21.40 13.41 6.93
C GLN A 143 -19.89 13.24 6.99
N LEU A 144 -19.21 13.12 5.85
CA LEU A 144 -17.79 12.85 5.69
C LEU A 144 -17.12 13.94 4.82
N PRO A 145 -17.08 15.20 5.29
CA PRO A 145 -16.55 16.32 4.50
C PRO A 145 -15.07 16.25 4.19
N ASP A 146 -14.32 15.43 4.95
CA ASP A 146 -12.90 15.20 4.76
C ASP A 146 -12.60 13.95 3.91
N PHE A 147 -13.62 13.37 3.24
CA PHE A 147 -13.43 12.32 2.23
C PHE A 147 -13.26 12.93 0.85
N VAL A 148 -12.64 12.14 -0.02
CA VAL A 148 -12.59 12.37 -1.47
C VAL A 148 -13.59 11.44 -2.14
N TYR A 149 -14.37 11.96 -3.05
CA TYR A 149 -15.39 11.27 -3.85
C TYR A 149 -14.90 11.23 -5.28
N GLN A 150 -14.46 10.07 -5.70
CA GLN A 150 -13.76 9.86 -6.96
C GLN A 150 -14.62 9.02 -7.92
N GLU A 151 -14.66 9.41 -9.19
CA GLU A 151 -15.32 8.62 -10.22
C GLU A 151 -14.81 7.18 -10.21
N TYR A 152 -15.72 6.22 -10.37
CA TYR A 152 -15.34 4.81 -10.42
C TYR A 152 -14.91 4.45 -11.83
N ILE A 153 -13.64 4.07 -11.97
CA ILE A 153 -13.11 3.52 -13.22
C ILE A 153 -13.18 2.00 -13.13
N LYS A 154 -13.89 1.38 -14.07
CA LYS A 154 -13.95 -0.07 -14.21
C LYS A 154 -12.72 -0.56 -14.98
N GLY A 155 -11.97 -1.49 -14.41
CA GLY A 155 -10.75 -2.00 -15.05
C GLY A 155 -9.98 -2.95 -14.17
N GLU A 156 -8.79 -3.35 -14.64
CA GLU A 156 -7.86 -4.19 -13.89
C GLU A 156 -7.03 -3.34 -12.94
N HIS A 157 -6.95 -3.75 -11.69
CA HIS A 157 -6.15 -3.06 -10.69
C HIS A 157 -4.68 -3.45 -10.79
N ALA A 158 -3.82 -2.46 -10.91
CA ALA A 158 -2.39 -2.67 -11.07
C ALA A 158 -1.58 -1.66 -10.22
N SER A 159 -0.31 -1.94 -10.01
CA SER A 159 0.65 -0.97 -9.47
C SER A 159 1.99 -1.09 -10.16
N VAL A 160 2.75 0.01 -10.15
CA VAL A 160 4.16 0.03 -10.53
C VAL A 160 4.99 0.23 -9.28
N SER A 161 5.87 -0.71 -8.98
CA SER A 161 6.92 -0.54 -7.98
C SER A 161 8.15 0.07 -8.62
N LEU A 162 8.70 1.13 -8.01
CA LEU A 162 9.84 1.85 -8.54
C LEU A 162 10.86 2.23 -7.46
N ILE A 163 12.09 2.45 -7.89
CA ILE A 163 13.17 3.02 -7.09
C ILE A 163 13.52 4.39 -7.68
N SER A 164 13.52 5.43 -6.87
CA SER A 164 13.78 6.80 -7.30
C SER A 164 14.84 7.50 -6.45
N SER A 165 15.49 8.46 -7.06
CA SER A 165 16.51 9.32 -6.46
C SER A 165 16.40 10.73 -7.05
N GLU A 166 17.18 11.69 -6.56
CA GLU A 166 17.27 13.03 -7.17
C GLU A 166 17.74 13.02 -8.64
N ARG A 167 18.24 11.88 -9.14
CA ARG A 167 18.77 11.72 -10.52
C ARG A 167 17.76 11.09 -11.48
N GLY A 168 16.62 10.64 -10.98
CA GLY A 168 15.60 9.97 -11.79
C GLY A 168 14.95 8.80 -11.06
N ALA A 169 14.15 8.03 -11.78
CA ALA A 169 13.44 6.87 -11.28
C ALA A 169 13.55 5.69 -12.25
N VAL A 170 13.48 4.47 -11.72
CA VAL A 170 13.50 3.21 -12.46
C VAL A 170 12.35 2.34 -11.99
N SER A 171 11.48 1.95 -12.91
CA SER A 171 10.43 0.96 -12.66
C SER A 171 11.04 -0.42 -12.47
N VAL A 172 10.67 -1.09 -11.40
CA VAL A 172 11.19 -2.41 -11.01
C VAL A 172 10.23 -3.52 -11.44
N SER A 173 8.93 -3.32 -11.24
CA SER A 173 7.90 -4.30 -11.58
C SER A 173 6.55 -3.63 -11.76
N VAL A 174 5.78 -4.11 -12.72
CA VAL A 174 4.32 -3.92 -12.77
C VAL A 174 3.69 -5.09 -12.04
N ASN A 175 2.71 -4.81 -11.16
CA ASN A 175 2.09 -5.81 -10.30
C ASN A 175 0.58 -5.78 -10.50
N GLU A 176 -0.05 -6.95 -10.58
CA GLU A 176 -1.50 -7.10 -10.46
C GLU A 176 -1.89 -6.92 -8.99
N GLN A 177 -2.91 -6.11 -8.72
CA GLN A 177 -3.45 -5.97 -7.36
C GLN A 177 -4.69 -6.85 -7.19
N LEU A 178 -4.72 -7.62 -6.11
CA LEU A 178 -5.87 -8.44 -5.72
C LEU A 178 -6.76 -7.60 -4.82
N ILE A 179 -7.90 -7.14 -5.35
CA ILE A 179 -8.81 -6.22 -4.65
C ILE A 179 -10.16 -6.89 -4.45
N GLY A 180 -10.68 -6.88 -3.22
CA GLY A 180 -12.03 -7.31 -2.87
C GLY A 180 -12.33 -8.78 -3.19
N LEU A 181 -11.35 -9.67 -3.12
CA LEU A 181 -11.53 -11.08 -3.51
C LEU A 181 -12.27 -11.88 -2.44
N ASP A 182 -13.48 -12.37 -2.77
CA ASP A 182 -14.28 -13.26 -1.93
C ASP A 182 -13.53 -14.53 -1.53
N ALA A 183 -12.69 -15.05 -2.42
CA ALA A 183 -11.85 -16.23 -2.17
C ALA A 183 -10.84 -16.02 -1.03
N LEU A 184 -10.52 -14.78 -0.69
CA LEU A 184 -9.64 -14.38 0.41
C LEU A 184 -10.43 -13.87 1.63
N TYR A 185 -11.75 -13.90 1.54
CA TYR A 185 -12.71 -13.44 2.56
C TYR A 185 -12.63 -11.93 2.82
N ALA A 186 -12.40 -11.14 1.76
CA ALA A 186 -12.48 -9.70 1.82
C ALA A 186 -13.87 -9.26 2.29
N SER A 187 -13.93 -8.39 3.29
CA SER A 187 -15.19 -7.92 3.87
C SER A 187 -15.88 -6.83 3.06
N ARG A 188 -15.17 -6.24 2.09
CA ARG A 188 -15.64 -5.11 1.26
C ARG A 188 -14.98 -5.13 -0.12
N PRO A 189 -15.61 -4.52 -1.15
CA PRO A 189 -15.16 -4.62 -2.55
C PRO A 189 -13.81 -3.95 -2.84
N PHE A 190 -13.34 -3.06 -1.97
CA PHE A 190 -12.10 -2.31 -2.21
C PHE A 190 -10.92 -2.77 -1.34
N VAL A 191 -11.11 -3.79 -0.51
CA VAL A 191 -10.05 -4.27 0.39
C VAL A 191 -8.90 -4.84 -0.42
N TYR A 192 -7.69 -4.34 -0.14
CA TYR A 192 -6.46 -4.90 -0.70
C TYR A 192 -6.19 -6.28 -0.10
N CYS A 193 -6.17 -7.28 -0.96
CA CYS A 193 -5.99 -8.69 -0.60
C CYS A 193 -4.61 -9.24 -0.98
N GLY A 194 -3.73 -8.40 -1.49
CA GLY A 194 -2.40 -8.80 -1.95
C GLY A 194 -2.15 -8.45 -3.42
N ASN A 195 -1.16 -9.10 -4.01
CA ASN A 195 -0.74 -8.83 -5.37
C ASN A 195 -0.01 -10.01 -6.01
N ILE A 196 0.16 -9.96 -7.34
CA ILE A 196 0.98 -10.90 -8.11
C ILE A 196 1.98 -10.09 -8.94
N SER A 197 3.25 -10.48 -8.91
CA SER A 197 4.35 -9.87 -9.69
C SER A 197 5.07 -10.92 -10.55
N PRO A 198 5.36 -10.65 -11.81
CA PRO A 198 4.96 -9.47 -12.58
C PRO A 198 3.49 -9.54 -13.04
N PHE A 199 2.95 -8.39 -13.45
CA PHE A 199 1.73 -8.28 -14.22
C PHE A 199 2.05 -7.81 -15.64
N VAL A 200 1.72 -8.60 -16.63
CA VAL A 200 1.99 -8.31 -18.04
C VAL A 200 0.68 -7.92 -18.73
N THR A 201 0.60 -6.68 -19.14
CA THR A 201 -0.56 -6.12 -19.84
C THR A 201 -0.10 -5.21 -20.99
N ALA A 202 -0.99 -4.93 -21.94
CA ALA A 202 -0.72 -3.99 -23.04
C ALA A 202 -0.31 -2.60 -22.53
N PHE A 203 -0.71 -2.23 -21.32
CA PHE A 203 -0.43 -0.93 -20.72
C PHE A 203 0.83 -0.88 -19.86
N SER A 204 1.58 -2.00 -19.71
CA SER A 204 2.74 -2.08 -18.80
C SER A 204 3.77 -0.98 -19.07
N ALA A 205 4.14 -0.75 -20.32
CA ALA A 205 5.10 0.29 -20.69
C ALA A 205 4.58 1.69 -20.33
N ARG A 206 3.31 1.97 -20.63
CA ARG A 206 2.70 3.27 -20.33
C ARG A 206 2.58 3.54 -18.83
N MET A 207 2.24 2.54 -18.05
CA MET A 207 2.23 2.66 -16.58
C MET A 207 3.62 2.97 -16.03
N CYS A 208 4.67 2.30 -16.53
CA CYS A 208 6.06 2.59 -16.14
C CYS A 208 6.45 4.04 -16.47
N GLU A 209 6.17 4.52 -17.69
CA GLU A 209 6.45 5.89 -18.10
C GLU A 209 5.76 6.92 -17.18
N ILE A 210 4.46 6.73 -16.90
CA ILE A 210 3.71 7.61 -16.00
C ILE A 210 4.29 7.56 -14.58
N ALA A 211 4.61 6.38 -14.06
CA ALA A 211 5.13 6.22 -12.72
C ALA A 211 6.51 6.88 -12.55
N GLU A 212 7.42 6.71 -13.51
CA GLU A 212 8.73 7.34 -13.52
C GLU A 212 8.64 8.87 -13.66
N PHE A 213 7.75 9.36 -14.54
CA PHE A 213 7.45 10.77 -14.66
C PHE A 213 6.96 11.36 -13.34
N LEU A 214 5.96 10.73 -12.72
CA LEU A 214 5.42 11.19 -11.43
C LEU A 214 6.45 11.14 -10.31
N ALA A 215 7.30 10.11 -10.28
CA ALA A 215 8.36 10.03 -9.28
C ALA A 215 9.34 11.21 -9.37
N ASN A 216 9.67 11.64 -10.58
CA ASN A 216 10.53 12.79 -10.82
C ASN A 216 9.83 14.11 -10.46
N GLU A 217 8.60 14.34 -10.97
CA GLU A 217 7.83 15.56 -10.74
C GLU A 217 7.47 15.78 -9.26
N LEU A 218 7.19 14.70 -8.55
CA LEU A 218 6.87 14.74 -7.13
C LEU A 218 8.12 14.65 -6.24
N GLY A 219 9.30 14.43 -6.82
CA GLY A 219 10.58 14.31 -6.10
C GLY A 219 10.58 13.18 -5.09
N LEU A 220 10.13 11.99 -5.50
CA LEU A 220 10.13 10.79 -4.68
C LEU A 220 11.55 10.26 -4.50
N ILE A 221 11.84 9.70 -3.34
CA ILE A 221 13.15 9.15 -3.01
C ILE A 221 13.02 7.75 -2.41
N GLY A 222 13.84 6.82 -2.85
CA GLY A 222 13.86 5.44 -2.37
C GLY A 222 12.83 4.55 -3.08
N SER A 223 12.29 3.56 -2.38
CA SER A 223 11.23 2.68 -2.89
C SER A 223 9.89 3.38 -2.80
N ASN A 224 9.16 3.40 -3.89
CA ASN A 224 7.88 4.07 -4.05
C ASN A 224 6.96 3.24 -4.93
N GLY A 225 5.70 3.65 -5.05
CA GLY A 225 4.79 3.03 -5.97
C GLY A 225 3.66 3.92 -6.44
N VAL A 226 3.13 3.59 -7.60
CA VAL A 226 1.97 4.23 -8.19
C VAL A 226 0.91 3.16 -8.46
N ASP A 227 -0.30 3.38 -7.97
CA ASP A 227 -1.44 2.49 -8.16
C ASP A 227 -2.29 2.97 -9.33
N PHE A 228 -2.74 2.02 -10.14
CA PHE A 228 -3.50 2.25 -11.36
C PHE A 228 -4.78 1.41 -11.43
N VAL A 229 -5.74 1.89 -12.20
CA VAL A 229 -6.78 1.07 -12.81
C VAL A 229 -6.59 1.14 -14.32
N CYS A 230 -6.46 -0.02 -14.95
CA CYS A 230 -6.34 -0.16 -16.41
C CYS A 230 -7.74 -0.38 -16.98
N ALA A 231 -8.32 0.67 -17.57
CA ALA A 231 -9.56 0.58 -18.34
C ALA A 231 -9.27 0.28 -19.82
N ASP A 232 -10.30 0.15 -20.64
CA ASP A 232 -10.17 -0.17 -22.07
C ASP A 232 -9.40 0.91 -22.85
N ASP A 233 -9.46 2.16 -22.40
CA ASP A 233 -8.85 3.35 -23.02
C ASP A 233 -7.48 3.72 -22.39
N GLY A 234 -7.04 3.03 -21.36
CA GLY A 234 -5.71 3.21 -20.78
C GLY A 234 -5.61 3.12 -19.26
N PRO A 235 -4.42 3.36 -18.73
CA PRO A 235 -4.20 3.34 -17.29
C PRO A 235 -4.51 4.72 -16.66
N PHE A 236 -5.28 4.70 -15.57
CA PHE A 236 -5.61 5.85 -14.74
C PHE A 236 -4.90 5.76 -13.40
N VAL A 237 -4.21 6.83 -12.99
CA VAL A 237 -3.54 6.89 -11.68
C VAL A 237 -4.57 7.03 -10.57
N ILE A 238 -4.50 6.17 -9.57
CA ILE A 238 -5.42 6.15 -8.43
C ILE A 238 -4.76 6.71 -7.17
N GLU A 239 -3.48 6.36 -6.94
CA GLU A 239 -2.74 6.75 -5.74
C GLU A 239 -1.23 6.71 -6.00
N VAL A 240 -0.49 7.60 -5.33
CA VAL A 240 0.96 7.56 -5.28
C VAL A 240 1.39 7.24 -3.84
N ASN A 241 2.24 6.24 -3.69
CA ASN A 241 2.74 5.75 -2.42
C ASN A 241 4.22 6.13 -2.27
N PRO A 242 4.59 7.23 -1.57
CA PRO A 242 5.97 7.70 -1.42
C PRO A 242 6.75 6.88 -0.36
N ARG A 243 6.62 5.58 -0.38
CA ARG A 243 7.14 4.60 0.58
C ARG A 243 7.14 3.18 0.03
N PHE A 244 7.65 2.23 0.79
CA PHE A 244 7.49 0.81 0.47
C PHE A 244 6.01 0.44 0.31
N GLN A 245 5.72 -0.30 -0.74
CA GLN A 245 4.38 -0.81 -1.03
C GLN A 245 4.16 -2.20 -0.45
N GLY A 246 2.89 -2.64 -0.40
CA GLY A 246 2.52 -4.00 -0.03
C GLY A 246 3.03 -5.09 -1.00
N SER A 247 3.52 -4.70 -2.16
CA SER A 247 4.12 -5.57 -3.18
C SER A 247 5.60 -5.90 -2.95
N LEU A 248 6.25 -5.37 -1.89
CA LEU A 248 7.67 -5.56 -1.64
C LEU A 248 8.09 -7.03 -1.74
N ASP A 249 7.41 -7.92 -1.04
CA ASP A 249 7.74 -9.36 -1.01
C ASP A 249 7.70 -10.00 -2.41
N THR A 250 6.64 -9.72 -3.17
CA THR A 250 6.47 -10.32 -4.51
C THR A 250 7.44 -9.76 -5.52
N VAL A 251 7.79 -8.48 -5.42
CA VAL A 251 8.80 -7.85 -6.28
C VAL A 251 10.18 -8.42 -5.99
N GLU A 252 10.60 -8.55 -4.73
CA GLU A 252 11.88 -9.18 -4.37
C GLU A 252 11.93 -10.63 -4.84
N LEU A 253 10.86 -11.40 -4.61
CA LEU A 253 10.80 -12.81 -4.99
C LEU A 253 10.76 -13.01 -6.50
N SER A 254 10.15 -12.12 -7.26
CA SER A 254 10.05 -12.25 -8.72
C SER A 254 11.30 -11.76 -9.45
N THR A 255 11.96 -10.74 -8.94
CA THR A 255 13.14 -10.12 -9.59
C THR A 255 14.46 -10.59 -9.02
N GLY A 256 14.50 -10.92 -7.72
CA GLY A 256 15.73 -11.17 -6.97
C GLY A 256 16.46 -9.90 -6.53
N LEU A 257 15.88 -8.71 -6.77
CA LEU A 257 16.41 -7.44 -6.26
C LEU A 257 16.11 -7.32 -4.77
N ASN A 258 17.09 -6.97 -3.95
CA ASN A 258 16.83 -6.56 -2.57
C ASN A 258 16.37 -5.10 -2.57
N LEU A 259 15.06 -4.87 -2.34
CA LEU A 259 14.46 -3.54 -2.41
C LEU A 259 14.91 -2.63 -1.27
N VAL A 260 15.25 -3.18 -0.11
CA VAL A 260 15.75 -2.39 1.01
C VAL A 260 17.15 -1.86 0.70
N ASP A 261 18.03 -2.70 0.15
CA ASP A 261 19.36 -2.28 -0.31
C ASP A 261 19.27 -1.25 -1.44
N ALA A 262 18.39 -1.50 -2.42
CA ALA A 262 18.16 -0.57 -3.53
C ALA A 262 17.63 0.78 -3.04
N HIS A 263 16.70 0.79 -2.06
CA HIS A 263 16.18 1.99 -1.42
C HIS A 263 17.30 2.80 -0.76
N VAL A 264 18.13 2.17 0.06
CA VAL A 264 19.24 2.84 0.74
C VAL A 264 20.28 3.40 -0.25
N LYS A 265 20.54 2.66 -1.33
CA LYS A 265 21.43 3.12 -2.42
C LYS A 265 20.83 4.31 -3.17
N ALA A 266 19.51 4.29 -3.42
CA ALA A 266 18.81 5.37 -4.11
C ALA A 266 18.80 6.69 -3.32
N VAL A 267 18.65 6.62 -1.99
CA VAL A 267 18.82 7.78 -1.10
C VAL A 267 20.21 8.42 -1.26
N ARG A 268 21.20 7.62 -1.64
CA ARG A 268 22.59 8.08 -1.93
C ARG A 268 22.83 8.40 -3.41
N GLY A 269 21.76 8.50 -4.22
CA GLY A 269 21.81 8.85 -5.64
C GLY A 269 22.23 7.71 -6.56
N LYS A 270 22.17 6.44 -6.12
CA LYS A 270 22.52 5.26 -6.93
C LYS A 270 21.25 4.46 -7.25
N LEU A 271 20.80 4.53 -8.50
CA LEU A 271 19.68 3.74 -9.00
C LEU A 271 20.14 2.33 -9.39
N PRO A 272 19.24 1.32 -9.31
CA PRO A 272 19.51 0.02 -9.88
C PRO A 272 19.56 0.12 -11.41
N GLU A 273 20.28 -0.83 -12.05
CA GLU A 273 20.11 -1.09 -13.47
C GLU A 273 18.69 -1.62 -13.74
N ARG A 274 18.33 -1.71 -15.04
CA ARG A 274 17.05 -2.29 -15.43
C ARG A 274 16.90 -3.69 -14.83
N VAL A 275 15.77 -3.89 -14.15
CA VAL A 275 15.48 -5.15 -13.44
C VAL A 275 14.64 -6.04 -14.33
N GLU A 276 15.03 -7.30 -14.46
CA GLU A 276 14.25 -8.31 -15.17
C GLU A 276 13.55 -9.24 -14.18
N THR A 277 12.34 -9.63 -14.49
CA THR A 277 11.60 -10.63 -13.72
C THR A 277 12.06 -12.04 -14.11
N LYS A 278 12.24 -12.91 -13.11
CA LYS A 278 12.74 -14.28 -13.28
C LYS A 278 11.64 -15.33 -13.13
N ARG A 279 10.56 -14.99 -12.43
CA ARG A 279 9.45 -15.88 -12.10
C ARG A 279 8.26 -15.07 -11.59
N TYR A 280 7.14 -15.73 -11.38
CA TYR A 280 5.99 -15.12 -10.72
C TYR A 280 6.04 -15.36 -9.22
N ALA A 281 5.60 -14.33 -8.47
CA ALA A 281 5.37 -14.41 -7.04
C ALA A 281 4.00 -13.81 -6.71
N ALA A 282 3.26 -14.45 -5.81
CA ALA A 282 1.93 -14.04 -5.37
C ALA A 282 1.91 -13.86 -3.84
N LYS A 283 1.25 -12.81 -3.40
CA LYS A 283 0.93 -12.50 -2.00
C LYS A 283 -0.58 -12.51 -1.85
N ALA A 284 -1.11 -13.32 -0.93
CA ALA A 284 -2.53 -13.43 -0.66
C ALA A 284 -2.80 -13.25 0.83
N ILE A 285 -3.34 -12.10 1.20
CA ILE A 285 -3.78 -11.77 2.57
C ILE A 285 -5.15 -12.39 2.76
N THR A 286 -5.34 -13.19 3.81
CA THR A 286 -6.65 -13.78 4.10
C THR A 286 -7.27 -13.18 5.36
N PHE A 287 -8.58 -13.02 5.34
CA PHE A 287 -9.34 -12.33 6.38
C PHE A 287 -10.23 -13.30 7.17
N ALA A 288 -10.56 -12.92 8.40
CA ALA A 288 -11.45 -13.69 9.24
C ALA A 288 -12.89 -13.64 8.72
N LYS A 289 -13.50 -14.82 8.54
CA LYS A 289 -14.89 -14.96 8.04
C LYS A 289 -15.92 -14.49 9.05
N ARG A 290 -15.64 -14.69 10.34
CA ARG A 290 -16.48 -14.41 11.51
C ARG A 290 -15.60 -14.35 12.75
N ASP A 291 -16.18 -14.14 13.93
CA ASP A 291 -15.44 -14.22 15.19
C ASP A 291 -14.68 -15.54 15.31
N GLY A 292 -13.42 -15.47 15.71
CA GLY A 292 -12.57 -16.63 15.79
C GLY A 292 -11.37 -16.42 16.71
N ILE A 293 -10.59 -17.48 16.87
CA ILE A 293 -9.33 -17.47 17.62
C ILE A 293 -8.28 -18.27 16.87
N VAL A 294 -7.07 -17.74 16.77
CA VAL A 294 -5.92 -18.45 16.21
C VAL A 294 -5.50 -19.57 17.13
N ILE A 295 -5.44 -20.81 16.62
CA ILE A 295 -5.14 -22.00 17.40
C ILE A 295 -3.87 -22.73 16.94
N GLU A 296 -3.28 -22.34 15.81
CA GLU A 296 -2.07 -22.95 15.25
C GLU A 296 -0.90 -21.97 15.27
N ASP A 297 0.30 -22.49 15.54
CA ASP A 297 1.56 -21.78 15.34
C ASP A 297 1.97 -21.94 13.88
N PHE A 298 1.90 -20.86 13.12
CA PHE A 298 2.24 -20.88 11.70
C PHE A 298 3.76 -20.83 11.50
N ASP A 299 4.27 -21.79 10.75
CA ASP A 299 5.68 -21.90 10.42
C ASP A 299 6.05 -20.92 9.25
N ARG A 300 6.85 -19.91 9.57
CA ARG A 300 7.41 -18.93 8.64
C ARG A 300 8.12 -19.58 7.45
N GLY A 301 8.83 -20.68 7.65
CA GLY A 301 9.57 -21.40 6.60
C GLY A 301 8.70 -21.99 5.49
N ARG A 302 7.39 -21.99 5.67
CA ARG A 302 6.42 -22.58 4.73
C ARG A 302 5.68 -21.56 3.87
N GLY A 303 6.19 -20.34 3.75
CA GLY A 303 5.59 -19.30 2.91
C GLY A 303 4.34 -18.66 3.52
N ILE A 304 4.25 -18.64 4.86
CA ILE A 304 3.28 -17.86 5.63
C ILE A 304 4.05 -16.74 6.31
N VAL A 305 3.56 -15.51 6.19
CA VAL A 305 4.12 -14.28 6.79
C VAL A 305 3.01 -13.46 7.43
N ASP A 306 3.37 -12.36 8.09
CA ASP A 306 2.45 -11.55 8.90
C ASP A 306 1.75 -12.43 9.98
N ILE A 307 2.55 -13.23 10.68
CA ILE A 307 2.08 -14.32 11.55
C ILE A 307 1.50 -13.77 12.86
N PRO A 308 0.22 -14.06 13.16
CA PRO A 308 -0.39 -13.66 14.43
C PRO A 308 0.06 -14.54 15.60
N ASP A 309 -0.06 -14.03 16.82
CA ASP A 309 0.11 -14.85 18.02
C ASP A 309 -0.99 -15.93 18.14
N ILE A 310 -0.61 -17.10 18.67
CA ILE A 310 -1.59 -18.09 19.12
C ILE A 310 -2.48 -17.45 20.19
N GLY A 311 -3.78 -17.71 20.11
CA GLY A 311 -4.76 -17.11 21.02
C GLY A 311 -5.25 -15.72 20.59
N ARG A 312 -4.73 -15.13 19.51
CA ARG A 312 -5.26 -13.87 18.97
C ARG A 312 -6.75 -14.02 18.64
N ILE A 313 -7.55 -13.13 19.20
CA ILE A 313 -8.98 -13.04 18.91
C ILE A 313 -9.13 -12.24 17.59
N LEU A 314 -9.95 -12.76 16.71
CA LEU A 314 -10.22 -12.20 15.38
C LEU A 314 -11.67 -11.76 15.28
N LYS A 315 -11.88 -10.59 14.69
CA LYS A 315 -13.20 -10.08 14.29
C LYS A 315 -13.44 -10.28 12.80
N PRO A 316 -14.69 -10.36 12.33
CA PRO A 316 -15.01 -10.46 10.91
C PRO A 316 -14.31 -9.39 10.09
N GLY A 317 -13.62 -9.79 9.02
CA GLY A 317 -12.89 -8.90 8.13
C GLY A 317 -11.53 -8.41 8.62
N GLU A 318 -11.06 -8.85 9.80
CA GLU A 318 -9.66 -8.60 10.22
C GLU A 318 -8.69 -9.51 9.45
N PRO A 319 -7.51 -8.99 9.04
CA PRO A 319 -6.49 -9.82 8.42
C PRO A 319 -5.94 -10.84 9.44
N ILE A 320 -5.75 -12.07 8.98
CA ILE A 320 -5.22 -13.17 9.82
C ILE A 320 -3.71 -13.27 9.61
N ALA A 321 -3.31 -13.63 8.41
CA ALA A 321 -1.93 -13.81 7.95
C ALA A 321 -1.90 -13.78 6.43
N THR A 322 -0.70 -13.88 5.87
CA THR A 322 -0.45 -13.78 4.43
C THR A 322 0.18 -15.07 3.89
N GLY A 323 -0.39 -15.61 2.82
CA GLY A 323 0.20 -16.71 2.04
C GLY A 323 1.05 -16.18 0.90
N ILE A 324 2.30 -16.65 0.80
CA ILE A 324 3.22 -16.36 -0.31
C ILE A 324 3.31 -17.57 -1.22
N GLY A 325 3.23 -17.36 -2.52
CA GLY A 325 3.42 -18.40 -3.54
C GLY A 325 4.42 -17.99 -4.62
N ILE A 326 5.14 -18.94 -5.17
CA ILE A 326 6.11 -18.75 -6.25
C ILE A 326 5.82 -19.79 -7.33
N GLY A 327 5.95 -19.39 -8.60
CA GLY A 327 5.75 -20.29 -9.74
C GLY A 327 6.34 -19.74 -11.03
N ASP A 328 6.39 -20.58 -12.04
CA ASP A 328 6.84 -20.22 -13.39
C ASP A 328 5.72 -19.49 -14.18
N THR A 329 4.48 -19.59 -13.71
CA THR A 329 3.34 -18.87 -14.26
C THR A 329 2.56 -18.16 -13.12
N ARG A 330 1.77 -17.15 -13.51
CA ARG A 330 0.88 -16.42 -12.62
C ARG A 330 -0.05 -17.36 -11.84
N GLU A 331 -0.69 -18.30 -12.55
CA GLU A 331 -1.64 -19.25 -11.99
C GLU A 331 -0.98 -20.17 -10.96
N ARG A 332 0.24 -20.65 -11.24
CA ARG A 332 1.00 -21.50 -10.31
C ARG A 332 1.38 -20.71 -9.05
N ALA A 333 1.90 -19.49 -9.20
CA ALA A 333 2.24 -18.65 -8.06
C ALA A 333 1.00 -18.38 -7.17
N PHE A 334 -0.12 -18.00 -7.78
CA PHE A 334 -1.37 -17.77 -7.05
C PHE A 334 -1.91 -19.04 -6.39
N ALA A 335 -1.93 -20.17 -7.09
CA ALA A 335 -2.37 -21.45 -6.52
C ALA A 335 -1.52 -21.87 -5.29
N GLU A 336 -0.22 -21.64 -5.34
CA GLU A 336 0.68 -21.88 -4.20
C GLU A 336 0.36 -20.95 -3.03
N ALA A 337 0.10 -19.66 -3.26
CA ALA A 337 -0.34 -18.74 -2.21
C ALA A 337 -1.67 -19.20 -1.60
N MET A 338 -2.65 -19.63 -2.42
CA MET A 338 -3.95 -20.12 -1.96
C MET A 338 -3.88 -21.41 -1.13
N LYS A 339 -2.90 -22.28 -1.35
CA LYS A 339 -2.63 -23.43 -0.46
C LYS A 339 -2.25 -22.96 0.94
N ARG A 340 -1.45 -21.89 1.07
CA ARG A 340 -1.09 -21.29 2.36
C ARG A 340 -2.30 -20.63 3.01
N VAL A 341 -3.12 -19.93 2.22
CA VAL A 341 -4.41 -19.37 2.68
C VAL A 341 -5.31 -20.45 3.27
N ALA A 342 -5.47 -21.59 2.61
CA ALA A 342 -6.26 -22.71 3.13
C ALA A 342 -5.73 -23.21 4.48
N ARG A 343 -4.41 -23.29 4.64
CA ARG A 343 -3.77 -23.68 5.89
C ARG A 343 -3.99 -22.62 6.99
N ILE A 344 -3.83 -21.33 6.68
CA ILE A 344 -4.09 -20.23 7.61
C ILE A 344 -5.54 -20.32 8.12
N GLN A 345 -6.51 -20.49 7.22
CA GLN A 345 -7.91 -20.61 7.59
C GLN A 345 -8.21 -21.85 8.46
N ALA A 346 -7.52 -22.97 8.22
CA ALA A 346 -7.63 -24.18 9.04
C ALA A 346 -7.07 -23.98 10.45
N GLY A 347 -6.08 -23.10 10.63
CA GLY A 347 -5.48 -22.74 11.93
C GLY A 347 -6.31 -21.76 12.75
N VAL A 348 -7.54 -21.45 12.34
CA VAL A 348 -8.46 -20.57 13.07
C VAL A 348 -9.69 -21.38 13.52
N ARG A 349 -9.97 -21.36 14.81
CA ARG A 349 -11.23 -21.87 15.36
C ARG A 349 -12.26 -20.76 15.33
N TYR A 350 -13.23 -20.88 14.45
CA TYR A 350 -14.36 -19.97 14.34
C TYR A 350 -15.48 -20.34 15.32
N ARG A 351 -16.19 -19.31 15.79
CA ARG A 351 -17.36 -19.44 16.68
C ARG A 351 -18.67 -19.42 15.88
#